data_2a475c5135eac05f8679783fe75fbe71
#
_entry.id   2a475c5135eac05f8679783fe75fbe71
#
_cell.length_a   1.000
_cell.length_b   1.000
_cell.length_c   1.000
_cell.angle_alpha   90.00
_cell.angle_beta   90.00
_cell.angle_gamma   90.00
#
_symmetry.space_group_name_H-M   'P 1'
#
loop_
_entity.id
_entity.type
_entity.pdbx_description
1 polymer ?
#
loop_
_entity_poly.entity_id
_entity_poly.type
_entity_poly.pdbx_seq_one_letter_code
_entity_poly.pdbx_strand_id
1 'polypeptide(L)'
;MNSNLALLILSWQVACLYHDTETDKLLPGSTSATEAESDTLDAIHDELTPDVSWDDFNDTYASFSSAKDRAAACVEVLKNESGEFKSRVLESMLRVANASKEDDNASSVSPEEMDFIQQIREALE
;
A
#
# COMPACT_ATOMS: atom_id res chain seq x y z
N MET A 1 -10.28 11.82 1.18
CA MET A 1 -9.31 10.96 0.46
C MET A 1 -9.94 10.53 -0.84
N ASN A 2 -9.19 10.61 -1.93
CA ASN A 2 -9.70 10.12 -3.21
C ASN A 2 -9.16 8.74 -3.53
N SER A 3 -9.68 8.12 -4.59
CA SER A 3 -9.32 6.75 -4.93
C SER A 3 -7.85 6.58 -5.31
N ASN A 4 -7.26 7.56 -5.97
CA ASN A 4 -5.84 7.49 -6.31
C ASN A 4 -4.97 7.50 -5.07
N LEU A 5 -5.31 8.33 -4.11
CA LEU A 5 -4.59 8.39 -2.85
C LEU A 5 -4.74 7.07 -2.08
N ALA A 6 -5.96 6.51 -2.07
CA ALA A 6 -6.19 5.22 -1.42
C ALA A 6 -5.36 4.10 -2.06
N LEU A 7 -5.23 4.11 -3.37
CA LEU A 7 -4.40 3.12 -4.08
C LEU A 7 -2.95 3.20 -3.62
N LEU A 8 -2.39 4.40 -3.53
CA LEU A 8 -1.02 4.58 -3.08
C LEU A 8 -0.83 4.16 -1.63
N ILE A 9 -1.78 4.51 -0.78
CA ILE A 9 -1.71 4.18 0.64
C ILE A 9 -1.68 2.67 0.84
N LEU A 10 -2.58 1.95 0.18
CA LEU A 10 -2.61 0.49 0.31
C LEU A 10 -1.35 -0.15 -0.25
N SER A 11 -0.86 0.36 -1.36
CA SER A 11 0.37 -0.16 -1.97
C SER A 11 1.56 -0.01 -1.02
N TRP A 12 1.68 1.15 -0.37
CA TRP A 12 2.78 1.39 0.56
C TRP A 12 2.61 0.59 1.85
N GLN A 13 1.38 0.40 2.31
CA GLN A 13 1.14 -0.33 3.54
C GLN A 13 1.63 -1.77 3.46
N VAL A 14 1.58 -2.36 2.28
CA VAL A 14 2.14 -3.71 2.08
C VAL A 14 3.62 -3.74 2.45
N ALA A 15 4.37 -2.72 2.08
CA ALA A 15 5.79 -2.65 2.37
C ALA A 15 6.09 -2.45 3.85
N CYS A 16 5.14 -1.90 4.59
CA CYS A 16 5.36 -1.49 5.97
C CYS A 16 4.74 -2.44 7.00
N LEU A 17 4.26 -3.59 6.58
CA LEU A 17 3.52 -4.49 7.48
C LEU A 17 4.31 -4.91 8.72
N TYR A 18 5.60 -5.10 8.57
CA TYR A 18 6.41 -5.55 9.70
C TYR A 18 6.50 -4.52 10.81
N HIS A 19 6.33 -3.26 10.48
CA HIS A 19 6.46 -2.18 11.46
C HIS A 19 5.13 -1.73 12.03
N ASP A 20 4.05 -2.23 11.48
CA ASP A 20 2.72 -1.82 11.91
C ASP A 20 2.17 -2.65 13.06
N THR A 21 2.93 -3.65 13.52
CA THR A 21 2.37 -4.61 14.47
C THR A 21 2.30 -4.08 15.89
N GLU A 22 3.27 -3.30 16.32
CA GLU A 22 3.32 -2.86 17.70
C GLU A 22 3.09 -1.37 17.88
N THR A 23 3.76 -0.56 17.11
CA THR A 23 3.66 0.87 17.27
C THR A 23 2.69 1.49 16.31
N ASP A 24 2.51 0.86 15.18
CA ASP A 24 1.63 1.35 14.13
C ASP A 24 1.94 2.82 13.80
N LYS A 25 3.17 3.21 13.99
CA LYS A 25 3.61 4.56 13.71
C LYS A 25 4.62 4.55 12.61
N LEU A 26 4.32 5.30 11.57
CA LEU A 26 5.29 5.55 10.53
C LEU A 26 6.07 6.78 10.94
N LEU A 27 7.28 6.54 11.35
CA LEU A 27 8.19 7.64 11.59
C LEU A 27 8.86 7.95 10.26
N PRO A 28 8.95 9.22 9.89
CA PRO A 28 9.64 9.58 8.66
C PRO A 28 11.04 8.99 8.63
N GLY A 29 11.34 8.29 7.57
CA GLY A 29 12.65 7.67 7.39
C GLY A 29 12.87 6.37 8.13
N SER A 30 11.91 5.91 8.94
CA SER A 30 12.06 4.64 9.65
C SER A 30 11.03 3.63 9.17
N THR A 31 11.24 3.10 8.01
CA THR A 31 10.36 2.12 7.41
C THR A 31 11.15 0.86 7.12
N SER A 32 10.47 -0.29 7.13
CA SER A 32 11.10 -1.53 6.73
C SER A 32 11.18 -1.65 5.21
N ALA A 33 10.60 -0.71 4.50
CA ALA A 33 10.59 -0.76 3.05
C ALA A 33 12.00 -0.67 2.51
N THR A 34 12.29 -1.51 1.53
CA THR A 34 13.56 -1.49 0.83
C THR A 34 13.57 -0.36 -0.19
N GLU A 35 14.75 -0.04 -0.70
CA GLU A 35 14.87 0.91 -1.77
C GLU A 35 14.07 0.47 -3.00
N ALA A 36 14.08 -0.84 -3.28
CA ALA A 36 13.32 -1.38 -4.41
C ALA A 36 11.81 -1.16 -4.24
N GLU A 37 11.31 -1.30 -3.01
CA GLU A 37 9.91 -1.05 -2.74
C GLU A 37 9.57 0.43 -2.88
N SER A 38 10.43 1.29 -2.40
CA SER A 38 10.26 2.73 -2.54
C SER A 38 10.26 3.16 -4.01
N ASP A 39 11.20 2.63 -4.78
CA ASP A 39 11.27 2.93 -6.21
C ASP A 39 10.04 2.43 -6.95
N THR A 40 9.52 1.28 -6.54
CA THR A 40 8.29 0.74 -7.13
C THR A 40 7.10 1.63 -6.83
N LEU A 41 7.01 2.15 -5.62
CA LEU A 41 5.92 3.07 -5.27
C LEU A 41 6.01 4.36 -6.10
N ASP A 42 7.23 4.88 -6.30
CA ASP A 42 7.43 6.05 -7.15
C ASP A 42 6.95 5.77 -8.58
N ALA A 43 7.24 4.59 -9.11
CA ALA A 43 6.81 4.21 -10.45
C ALA A 43 5.27 4.13 -10.53
N ILE A 44 4.65 3.54 -9.52
CA ILE A 44 3.19 3.45 -9.47
C ILE A 44 2.57 4.85 -9.45
N HIS A 45 3.14 5.73 -8.64
CA HIS A 45 2.68 7.11 -8.58
C HIS A 45 2.74 7.77 -9.96
N ASP A 46 3.87 7.66 -10.62
CA ASP A 46 4.06 8.32 -11.91
C ASP A 46 3.17 7.74 -13.01
N GLU A 47 2.92 6.43 -12.97
CA GLU A 47 2.13 5.75 -13.99
C GLU A 47 0.63 5.89 -13.78
N LEU A 48 0.18 5.77 -12.54
CA LEU A 48 -1.24 5.63 -12.25
C LEU A 48 -1.84 6.80 -11.50
N THR A 49 -1.07 7.48 -10.69
CA THR A 49 -1.60 8.50 -9.80
C THR A 49 -0.73 9.76 -9.78
N PRO A 50 -0.36 10.29 -10.95
CA PRO A 50 0.57 11.43 -10.97
C PRO A 50 0.01 12.70 -10.33
N ASP A 51 -1.30 12.76 -10.16
CA ASP A 51 -1.96 13.93 -9.55
C ASP A 51 -1.88 13.95 -8.05
N VAL A 52 -1.49 12.85 -7.43
CA VAL A 52 -1.40 12.79 -5.96
C VAL A 52 -0.14 13.49 -5.50
N SER A 53 -0.30 14.42 -4.56
CA SER A 53 0.83 15.11 -3.93
C SER A 53 1.43 14.20 -2.86
N TRP A 54 2.77 14.13 -2.81
CA TRP A 54 3.43 13.37 -1.74
C TRP A 54 3.17 13.96 -0.36
N ASP A 55 2.94 15.28 -0.28
CA ASP A 55 2.56 15.88 0.99
C ASP A 55 1.20 15.39 1.46
N ASP A 56 0.23 15.32 0.55
CA ASP A 56 -1.09 14.79 0.87
C ASP A 56 -1.00 13.32 1.25
N PHE A 57 -0.18 12.55 0.54
CA PHE A 57 0.05 11.15 0.86
C PHE A 57 0.58 11.00 2.29
N ASN A 58 1.63 11.72 2.62
CA ASN A 58 2.24 11.62 3.94
C ASN A 58 1.29 12.05 5.05
N ASP A 59 0.60 13.16 4.84
CA ASP A 59 -0.35 13.68 5.84
C ASP A 59 -1.50 12.70 6.06
N THR A 60 -2.04 12.16 5.00
CA THR A 60 -3.16 11.22 5.10
C THR A 60 -2.72 9.91 5.72
N TYR A 61 -1.57 9.39 5.27
CA TYR A 61 -1.04 8.13 5.81
C TYR A 61 -0.84 8.22 7.31
N ALA A 62 -0.30 9.33 7.77
CA ALA A 62 0.00 9.52 9.19
C ALA A 62 -1.22 9.89 10.04
N SER A 63 -2.35 10.20 9.40
CA SER A 63 -3.53 10.69 10.14
C SER A 63 -4.31 9.60 10.85
N PHE A 64 -4.09 8.35 10.51
CA PHE A 64 -4.83 7.24 11.10
C PHE A 64 -4.12 6.70 12.33
N SER A 65 -4.92 6.22 13.29
CA SER A 65 -4.37 5.72 14.54
C SER A 65 -3.82 4.30 14.43
N SER A 66 -4.23 3.56 13.39
CA SER A 66 -3.75 2.19 13.19
C SER A 66 -3.74 1.84 11.71
N ALA A 67 -2.95 0.82 11.38
CA ALA A 67 -2.92 0.30 10.02
C ALA A 67 -4.28 -0.25 9.61
N LYS A 68 -4.98 -0.85 10.56
CA LYS A 68 -6.31 -1.39 10.32
C LYS A 68 -7.30 -0.29 9.94
N ASP A 69 -7.28 0.81 10.68
CA ASP A 69 -8.17 1.95 10.40
C ASP A 69 -7.83 2.57 9.05
N ARG A 70 -6.56 2.66 8.74
CA ARG A 70 -6.10 3.19 7.45
C ARG A 70 -6.61 2.35 6.30
N ALA A 71 -6.44 1.03 6.41
CA ALA A 71 -6.92 0.11 5.37
C ALA A 71 -8.42 0.19 5.21
N ALA A 72 -9.16 0.25 6.33
CA ALA A 72 -10.61 0.33 6.28
C ALA A 72 -11.09 1.61 5.58
N ALA A 73 -10.43 2.73 5.85
CA ALA A 73 -10.77 3.99 5.19
C ALA A 73 -10.51 3.91 3.69
N CYS A 74 -9.42 3.29 3.27
CA CYS A 74 -9.11 3.12 1.86
C CYS A 74 -10.16 2.25 1.17
N VAL A 75 -10.58 1.16 1.81
CA VAL A 75 -11.61 0.29 1.26
C VAL A 75 -12.93 1.06 1.08
N GLU A 76 -13.30 1.88 2.06
CA GLU A 76 -14.52 2.68 1.93
C GLU A 76 -14.51 3.58 0.71
N VAL A 77 -13.36 4.15 0.40
CA VAL A 77 -13.21 5.00 -0.78
C VAL A 77 -13.29 4.16 -2.06
N LEU A 78 -12.67 2.99 -2.05
CA LEU A 78 -12.48 2.19 -3.25
C LEU A 78 -13.63 1.26 -3.60
N LYS A 79 -14.46 0.91 -2.64
CA LYS A 79 -15.49 -0.09 -2.87
C LYS A 79 -16.51 0.29 -3.93
N ASN A 80 -16.65 1.57 -4.21
CA ASN A 80 -17.56 2.06 -5.23
C ASN A 80 -16.91 2.27 -6.59
N GLU A 81 -15.62 1.97 -6.71
CA GLU A 81 -14.92 2.10 -7.98
C GLU A 81 -15.22 0.95 -8.91
N SER A 82 -14.84 1.11 -10.18
CA SER A 82 -15.02 0.05 -11.16
C SER A 82 -14.15 -1.16 -10.81
N GLY A 83 -14.53 -2.33 -11.36
CA GLY A 83 -13.72 -3.54 -11.19
C GLY A 83 -12.32 -3.36 -11.76
N GLU A 84 -12.19 -2.60 -12.84
CA GLU A 84 -10.88 -2.32 -13.43
C GLU A 84 -10.00 -1.53 -12.46
N PHE A 85 -10.54 -0.52 -11.80
CA PHE A 85 -9.77 0.25 -10.82
C PHE A 85 -9.38 -0.61 -9.63
N LYS A 86 -10.30 -1.42 -9.13
CA LYS A 86 -10.02 -2.33 -8.03
C LYS A 86 -8.89 -3.30 -8.39
N SER A 87 -8.88 -3.79 -9.62
CA SER A 87 -7.79 -4.65 -10.09
C SER A 87 -6.45 -3.92 -10.10
N ARG A 88 -6.44 -2.66 -10.48
CA ARG A 88 -5.22 -1.86 -10.44
C ARG A 88 -4.69 -1.69 -9.03
N VAL A 89 -5.58 -1.53 -8.06
CA VAL A 89 -5.18 -1.45 -6.65
C VAL A 89 -4.45 -2.72 -6.24
N LEU A 90 -5.04 -3.87 -6.54
CA LEU A 90 -4.45 -5.15 -6.16
C LEU A 90 -3.13 -5.41 -6.89
N GLU A 91 -3.05 -5.06 -8.17
CA GLU A 91 -1.82 -5.19 -8.93
C GLU A 91 -0.70 -4.32 -8.36
N SER A 92 -1.05 -3.10 -7.96
CA SER A 92 -0.07 -2.19 -7.38
C SER A 92 0.45 -2.73 -6.06
N MET A 93 -0.42 -3.26 -5.22
CA MET A 93 -0.01 -3.89 -3.97
C MET A 93 0.93 -5.06 -4.23
N LEU A 94 0.62 -5.88 -5.23
CA LEU A 94 1.48 -7.02 -5.59
C LEU A 94 2.83 -6.55 -6.13
N ARG A 95 2.87 -5.48 -6.89
CA ARG A 95 4.13 -4.93 -7.40
C ARG A 95 5.07 -4.55 -6.26
N VAL A 96 4.53 -3.87 -5.25
CA VAL A 96 5.33 -3.47 -4.09
C VAL A 96 5.78 -4.71 -3.31
N ALA A 97 4.87 -5.65 -3.09
CA ALA A 97 5.21 -6.87 -2.36
C ALA A 97 6.30 -7.67 -3.06
N ASN A 98 6.24 -7.73 -4.39
CA ASN A 98 7.24 -8.48 -5.16
C ASN A 98 8.57 -7.75 -5.27
N ALA A 99 8.58 -6.44 -5.14
CA ALA A 99 9.81 -5.67 -5.26
C ALA A 99 10.83 -6.04 -4.17
N SER A 100 10.34 -6.38 -2.99
CA SER A 100 11.22 -6.72 -1.86
C SER A 100 11.98 -8.01 -2.06
N LYS A 101 11.67 -8.78 -3.08
CA LYS A 101 12.28 -10.09 -3.29
C LYS A 101 13.49 -10.11 -4.17
N GLU A 102 13.78 -9.01 -4.81
CA GLU A 102 14.87 -8.98 -5.76
C GLU A 102 16.22 -9.25 -5.11
N ASP A 103 16.32 -8.98 -3.81
CA ASP A 103 17.61 -9.00 -3.13
C ASP A 103 17.92 -10.29 -2.38
N ASP A 104 16.97 -11.17 -2.15
CA ASP A 104 17.21 -12.28 -1.25
C ASP A 104 16.79 -13.65 -1.76
N ASN A 105 16.54 -13.78 -3.01
CA ASN A 105 16.12 -15.06 -3.59
C ASN A 105 14.80 -15.59 -3.04
N ALA A 106 14.12 -14.85 -2.24
CA ALA A 106 12.82 -15.28 -1.76
C ALA A 106 11.89 -15.37 -2.95
N SER A 107 11.37 -16.53 -3.18
CA SER A 107 10.56 -16.78 -4.36
C SER A 107 9.11 -16.42 -4.14
N SER A 108 8.73 -16.01 -2.95
CA SER A 108 7.33 -15.77 -2.64
C SER A 108 7.14 -14.51 -1.81
N VAL A 109 6.02 -13.87 -1.99
CA VAL A 109 5.55 -12.80 -1.14
C VAL A 109 5.37 -13.37 0.27
N SER A 110 5.68 -12.60 1.31
CA SER A 110 5.53 -13.10 2.66
C SER A 110 4.07 -13.45 2.95
N PRO A 111 3.82 -14.39 3.88
CA PRO A 111 2.45 -14.73 4.26
C PRO A 111 1.64 -13.53 4.75
N GLU A 112 2.26 -12.64 5.49
CA GLU A 112 1.59 -11.45 6.00
C GLU A 112 1.17 -10.53 4.87
N GLU A 113 2.02 -10.36 3.87
CA GLU A 113 1.71 -9.54 2.72
C GLU A 113 0.59 -10.15 1.90
N MET A 114 0.65 -11.45 1.68
CA MET A 114 -0.41 -12.15 0.94
C MET A 114 -1.74 -12.07 1.68
N ASP A 115 -1.73 -12.26 2.99
CA ASP A 115 -2.94 -12.15 3.79
C ASP A 115 -3.55 -10.76 3.69
N PHE A 116 -2.72 -9.74 3.76
CA PHE A 116 -3.20 -8.37 3.66
C PHE A 116 -3.83 -8.11 2.28
N ILE A 117 -3.15 -8.52 1.23
CA ILE A 117 -3.66 -8.34 -0.14
C ILE A 117 -4.98 -9.10 -0.31
N GLN A 118 -5.06 -10.31 0.23
CA GLN A 118 -6.28 -11.11 0.14
C GLN A 118 -7.44 -10.46 0.91
N GLN A 119 -7.17 -9.90 2.08
CA GLN A 119 -8.19 -9.18 2.85
C GLN A 119 -8.73 -7.99 2.06
N ILE A 120 -7.86 -7.24 1.42
CA ILE A 120 -8.28 -6.10 0.63
C ILE A 120 -9.10 -6.57 -0.58
N ARG A 121 -8.66 -7.64 -1.24
CA ARG A 121 -9.41 -8.20 -2.37
C ARG A 121 -10.83 -8.55 -1.96
N GLU A 122 -10.97 -9.27 -0.86
CA GLU A 122 -12.28 -9.69 -0.38
C GLU A 122 -13.15 -8.50 0.01
N ALA A 123 -12.54 -7.50 0.62
CA ALA A 123 -13.28 -6.31 1.03
C ALA A 123 -13.77 -5.48 -0.17
N LEU A 124 -13.06 -5.55 -1.28
CA LEU A 124 -13.44 -4.81 -2.49
C LEU A 124 -14.42 -5.57 -3.37
N GLU A 125 -14.56 -6.86 -3.16
CA GLU A 125 -15.56 -7.63 -3.86
C GLU A 125 -16.96 -7.31 -3.33
#